data_e55bce31ba579f9f299c8f7c55230090
#
_entry.id   e55bce31ba579f9f299c8f7c55230090
#
_cell.length_a   1.000
_cell.length_b   1.000
_cell.length_c   1.000
_cell.angle_alpha   90.00
_cell.angle_beta   90.00
_cell.angle_gamma   90.00
#
_symmetry.space_group_name_H-M   'P 1'
#
loop_
_entity.id
_entity.type
_entity.pdbx_description
1 polymer ?
#
loop_
_entity_poly.entity_id
_entity_poly.type
_entity_poly.pdbx_seq_one_letter_code
_entity_poly.pdbx_strand_id
1 'polypeptide(L)'
;MIDYIIVGNGLAGISFSEIALQHGKSIYVFDNNSQPSSRVAGGLYNPVVLKRFSEVWKAKEQMEFSFPLYHSIQSKLNVVFDFEIPILRKLYSIEEQNNWFQAADKPNLSPFLASKLVTNSYDNIASPFHYGKVNHTGYLNISILIEAYTNYLKTLDCFCSAEFEYDKIEFLDDGIRYKEIKAKHIIFAEGFGLHANPFFNDLPLDGTKGELLIIKAPNLKLDAVIKSSVFILPIGKDTYKVGATYDWSDKTNSPTAAGKQELVDKLAELISCDYEIVQHFAGVRPTVKDRRPLVGTHPEYAQLHVLNGLGTRGVMLGPYLANQLFQHIEDNIPLEKEIDIMRCYKKNRN
;
A
#
# COMPACT_ATOMS: atom_id res chain seq x y z
N MET A 1 -9.26 22.77 -20.88
CA MET A 1 -9.88 21.80 -19.96
C MET A 1 -9.00 20.57 -19.92
N ILE A 2 -8.54 20.14 -18.74
CA ILE A 2 -7.74 18.93 -18.55
C ILE A 2 -8.66 17.70 -18.35
N ASP A 3 -8.10 16.50 -18.41
CA ASP A 3 -8.90 15.29 -18.22
C ASP A 3 -9.14 15.02 -16.72
N TYR A 4 -8.10 15.08 -15.88
CA TYR A 4 -8.20 14.70 -14.48
C TYR A 4 -7.59 15.71 -13.51
N ILE A 5 -8.30 16.03 -12.43
CA ILE A 5 -7.73 16.49 -11.17
C ILE A 5 -7.56 15.25 -10.28
N ILE A 6 -6.41 15.09 -9.64
CA ILE A 6 -6.13 13.99 -8.73
C ILE A 6 -5.82 14.58 -7.35
N VAL A 7 -6.52 14.13 -6.32
CA VAL A 7 -6.35 14.59 -4.94
C VAL A 7 -5.68 13.48 -4.12
N GLY A 8 -4.44 13.74 -3.74
CA GLY A 8 -3.56 12.79 -3.05
C GLY A 8 -2.49 12.20 -3.96
N ASN A 9 -1.21 12.27 -3.53
CA ASN A 9 -0.03 11.78 -4.23
C ASN A 9 0.63 10.59 -3.49
N GLY A 10 -0.20 9.73 -2.88
CA GLY A 10 0.21 8.43 -2.35
C GLY A 10 0.25 7.35 -3.44
N LEU A 11 0.36 6.08 -3.05
CA LEU A 11 0.41 4.95 -4.01
C LEU A 11 -0.78 4.93 -4.98
N ALA A 12 -2.00 5.24 -4.51
CA ALA A 12 -3.19 5.28 -5.36
C ALA A 12 -3.11 6.42 -6.38
N GLY A 13 -2.82 7.64 -5.92
CA GLY A 13 -2.74 8.82 -6.79
C GLY A 13 -1.61 8.72 -7.81
N ILE A 14 -0.41 8.28 -7.41
CA ILE A 14 0.72 8.04 -8.32
C ILE A 14 0.35 7.00 -9.39
N SER A 15 -0.27 5.89 -8.98
CA SER A 15 -0.66 4.84 -9.90
C SER A 15 -1.66 5.33 -10.93
N PHE A 16 -2.68 6.08 -10.52
CA PHE A 16 -3.66 6.65 -11.44
C PHE A 16 -3.04 7.72 -12.34
N SER A 17 -2.21 8.60 -11.78
CA SER A 17 -1.49 9.64 -12.54
C SER A 17 -0.63 9.03 -13.64
N GLU A 18 0.13 7.99 -13.33
CA GLU A 18 1.00 7.33 -14.29
C GLU A 18 0.22 6.68 -15.43
N ILE A 19 -0.86 5.95 -15.09
CA ILE A 19 -1.73 5.31 -16.08
C ILE A 19 -2.39 6.36 -16.99
N ALA A 20 -2.92 7.44 -16.42
CA ALA A 20 -3.51 8.53 -17.21
C ALA A 20 -2.48 9.15 -18.15
N LEU A 21 -1.27 9.47 -17.69
CA LEU A 21 -0.19 10.02 -18.51
C LEU A 21 0.26 9.06 -19.62
N GLN A 22 0.35 7.76 -19.35
CA GLN A 22 0.68 6.74 -20.36
C GLN A 22 -0.37 6.67 -21.48
N HIS A 23 -1.61 7.02 -21.18
CA HIS A 23 -2.71 7.11 -22.17
C HIS A 23 -2.90 8.52 -22.76
N GLY A 24 -1.92 9.40 -22.60
CA GLY A 24 -1.93 10.75 -23.18
C GLY A 24 -2.94 11.70 -22.55
N LYS A 25 -3.43 11.39 -21.33
CA LYS A 25 -4.37 12.25 -20.61
C LYS A 25 -3.64 13.38 -19.89
N SER A 26 -4.28 14.52 -19.82
CA SER A 26 -3.81 15.67 -19.05
C SER A 26 -4.27 15.60 -17.61
N ILE A 27 -3.35 15.81 -16.67
CA ILE A 27 -3.63 15.72 -15.23
C ILE A 27 -3.18 16.96 -14.47
N TYR A 28 -3.75 17.16 -13.28
CA TYR A 28 -3.24 18.10 -12.28
C TYR A 28 -3.42 17.49 -10.90
N VAL A 29 -2.34 17.44 -10.11
CA VAL A 29 -2.31 16.72 -8.83
C VAL A 29 -2.22 17.70 -7.66
N PHE A 30 -3.07 17.51 -6.65
CA PHE A 30 -3.03 18.22 -5.37
C PHE A 30 -2.64 17.26 -4.25
N ASP A 31 -1.69 17.67 -3.39
CA ASP A 31 -1.31 16.93 -2.19
C ASP A 31 -0.76 17.89 -1.12
N ASN A 32 -1.28 17.83 0.09
CA ASN A 32 -0.83 18.62 1.23
C ASN A 32 0.10 17.82 2.18
N ASN A 33 0.47 16.58 1.83
CA ASN A 33 1.26 15.65 2.65
C ASN A 33 0.66 15.34 4.04
N SER A 34 -0.65 15.56 4.27
CA SER A 34 -1.31 15.31 5.55
C SER A 34 -1.45 13.81 5.88
N GLN A 35 -1.41 12.94 4.86
CA GLN A 35 -1.62 11.50 5.00
C GLN A 35 -0.31 10.70 4.75
N PRO A 36 0.51 10.47 5.80
CA PRO A 36 1.83 9.88 5.64
C PRO A 36 1.82 8.35 5.47
N SER A 37 0.67 7.68 5.44
CA SER A 37 0.57 6.22 5.52
C SER A 37 1.41 5.49 4.46
N SER A 38 1.47 6.00 3.23
CA SER A 38 2.31 5.43 2.17
C SER A 38 3.81 5.58 2.47
N ARG A 39 4.24 6.73 3.01
CA ARG A 39 5.66 7.00 3.35
C ARG A 39 6.14 6.19 4.55
N VAL A 40 5.25 5.98 5.54
CA VAL A 40 5.53 5.20 6.75
C VAL A 40 5.53 3.70 6.47
N ALA A 41 4.77 3.23 5.50
CA ALA A 41 4.64 1.81 5.20
C ALA A 41 5.99 1.09 5.04
N GLY A 42 6.04 -0.19 5.39
CA GLY A 42 7.18 -1.05 5.11
C GLY A 42 7.44 -1.25 3.62
N GLY A 43 6.45 -0.96 2.80
CA GLY A 43 6.54 -1.12 1.35
C GLY A 43 6.53 -2.58 0.87
N LEU A 44 6.43 -3.54 1.78
CA LEU A 44 6.46 -4.97 1.46
C LEU A 44 5.33 -5.39 0.53
N TYR A 45 5.66 -6.19 -0.48
CA TYR A 45 4.71 -6.92 -1.29
C TYR A 45 4.88 -8.44 -1.11
N ASN A 46 3.76 -9.11 -1.02
CA ASN A 46 3.69 -10.54 -0.71
C ASN A 46 2.37 -11.12 -1.23
N PRO A 47 2.41 -12.10 -2.13
CA PRO A 47 1.21 -12.73 -2.70
C PRO A 47 0.44 -13.64 -1.74
N VAL A 48 0.96 -13.90 -0.54
CA VAL A 48 0.40 -14.87 0.42
C VAL A 48 0.00 -14.23 1.74
N VAL A 49 -1.16 -14.58 2.27
CA VAL A 49 -1.58 -14.27 3.63
C VAL A 49 -0.92 -15.27 4.59
N LEU A 50 0.27 -14.94 5.09
CA LEU A 50 1.13 -15.85 5.86
C LEU A 50 0.54 -16.37 7.18
N LYS A 51 -0.47 -15.71 7.74
CA LYS A 51 -1.18 -16.18 8.93
C LYS A 51 -2.08 -17.39 8.65
N ARG A 52 -2.57 -17.53 7.41
CA ARG A 52 -3.57 -18.53 7.03
C ARG A 52 -3.07 -19.45 5.90
N PHE A 53 -1.89 -19.18 5.38
CA PHE A 53 -1.34 -19.81 4.18
C PHE A 53 -2.39 -19.84 3.04
N SER A 54 -2.90 -18.66 2.72
CA SER A 54 -3.88 -18.48 1.64
C SER A 54 -3.42 -17.41 0.69
N GLU A 55 -3.82 -17.52 -0.57
CA GLU A 55 -3.52 -16.52 -1.57
C GLU A 55 -4.16 -15.17 -1.23
N VAL A 56 -3.47 -14.08 -1.56
CA VAL A 56 -4.04 -12.74 -1.59
C VAL A 56 -5.04 -12.67 -2.74
N TRP A 57 -6.15 -11.98 -2.52
CA TRP A 57 -7.14 -11.76 -3.56
C TRP A 57 -6.49 -11.28 -4.86
N LYS A 58 -6.65 -12.05 -5.95
CA LYS A 58 -6.06 -11.78 -7.26
C LYS A 58 -4.55 -11.45 -7.23
N ALA A 59 -3.79 -12.17 -6.42
CA ALA A 59 -2.37 -11.89 -6.25
C ALA A 59 -1.61 -11.89 -7.57
N LYS A 60 -1.89 -12.86 -8.43
CA LYS A 60 -1.22 -13.00 -9.73
C LYS A 60 -1.52 -11.80 -10.62
N GLU A 61 -2.78 -11.48 -10.82
CA GLU A 61 -3.23 -10.37 -11.68
C GLU A 61 -2.71 -9.02 -11.17
N GLN A 62 -2.72 -8.82 -9.85
CA GLN A 62 -2.14 -7.63 -9.23
C GLN A 62 -0.65 -7.51 -9.54
N MET A 63 0.12 -8.58 -9.40
CA MET A 63 1.57 -8.57 -9.63
C MET A 63 1.91 -8.39 -11.11
N GLU A 64 1.20 -9.11 -12.00
CA GLU A 64 1.39 -9.03 -13.45
C GLU A 64 1.15 -7.61 -14.00
N PHE A 65 0.27 -6.83 -13.36
CA PHE A 65 0.02 -5.45 -13.72
C PHE A 65 0.97 -4.47 -13.00
N SER A 66 1.15 -4.63 -11.68
CA SER A 66 1.79 -3.62 -10.85
C SER A 66 3.30 -3.51 -11.08
N PHE A 67 4.00 -4.63 -11.23
CA PHE A 67 5.47 -4.57 -11.38
C PHE A 67 5.91 -3.98 -12.72
N PRO A 68 5.33 -4.31 -13.87
CA PRO A 68 5.65 -3.59 -15.11
C PRO A 68 5.43 -2.07 -15.02
N LEU A 69 4.36 -1.62 -14.31
CA LEU A 69 4.14 -0.20 -14.09
C LEU A 69 5.26 0.44 -13.26
N TYR A 70 5.65 -0.19 -12.14
CA TYR A 70 6.74 0.31 -11.31
C TYR A 70 8.08 0.31 -12.05
N HIS A 71 8.38 -0.71 -12.82
CA HIS A 71 9.59 -0.76 -13.66
C HIS A 71 9.59 0.36 -14.72
N SER A 72 8.44 0.64 -15.33
CA SER A 72 8.28 1.78 -16.25
C SER A 72 8.57 3.11 -15.55
N ILE A 73 8.03 3.31 -14.34
CA ILE A 73 8.28 4.52 -13.54
C ILE A 73 9.77 4.63 -13.17
N GLN A 74 10.41 3.55 -12.72
CA GLN A 74 11.85 3.53 -12.41
C GLN A 74 12.70 3.95 -13.62
N SER A 75 12.40 3.37 -14.77
CA SER A 75 13.11 3.68 -16.02
C SER A 75 12.90 5.12 -16.45
N LYS A 76 11.65 5.61 -16.40
CA LYS A 76 11.31 7.00 -16.73
C LYS A 76 12.02 8.01 -15.84
N LEU A 77 12.06 7.76 -14.53
CA LEU A 77 12.58 8.69 -13.53
C LEU A 77 14.08 8.51 -13.27
N ASN A 78 14.68 7.45 -13.82
CA ASN A 78 16.06 7.03 -13.56
C ASN A 78 16.36 6.88 -12.05
N VAL A 79 15.46 6.21 -11.32
CA VAL A 79 15.59 5.95 -9.89
C VAL A 79 15.26 4.49 -9.60
N VAL A 80 15.89 3.91 -8.56
CA VAL A 80 15.59 2.57 -8.07
C VAL A 80 14.85 2.68 -6.76
N PHE A 81 13.65 2.11 -6.71
CA PHE A 81 12.82 2.06 -5.49
C PHE A 81 12.17 0.69 -5.27
N ASP A 82 12.24 -0.24 -6.23
CA ASP A 82 11.78 -1.62 -6.10
C ASP A 82 12.98 -2.54 -5.85
N PHE A 83 12.90 -3.32 -4.78
CA PHE A 83 13.95 -4.24 -4.32
C PHE A 83 13.36 -5.62 -4.10
N GLU A 84 13.73 -6.57 -4.96
CA GLU A 84 13.39 -7.95 -4.75
C GLU A 84 14.17 -8.52 -3.56
N ILE A 85 13.45 -9.11 -2.61
CA ILE A 85 14.03 -9.75 -1.43
C ILE A 85 13.08 -10.87 -0.97
N PRO A 86 13.59 -12.08 -0.66
CA PRO A 86 12.74 -13.16 -0.19
C PRO A 86 12.17 -12.85 1.19
N ILE A 87 10.93 -13.30 1.43
CA ILE A 87 10.35 -13.32 2.77
C ILE A 87 10.49 -14.73 3.34
N LEU A 88 11.14 -14.81 4.50
CA LEU A 88 11.29 -16.02 5.29
C LEU A 88 10.29 -15.99 6.45
N ARG A 89 9.24 -16.80 6.37
CA ARG A 89 8.25 -16.98 7.44
C ARG A 89 8.83 -17.91 8.49
N LYS A 90 9.13 -17.41 9.68
CA LYS A 90 9.55 -18.23 10.83
C LYS A 90 8.43 -19.18 11.22
N LEU A 91 8.72 -20.47 11.27
CA LEU A 91 7.80 -21.51 11.71
C LEU A 91 8.05 -21.82 13.20
N TYR A 92 6.99 -22.20 13.91
CA TYR A 92 7.01 -22.34 15.37
C TYR A 92 6.81 -23.78 15.86
N SER A 93 6.42 -24.69 14.97
CA SER A 93 6.17 -26.09 15.30
C SER A 93 6.25 -27.01 14.07
N ILE A 94 6.31 -28.31 14.30
CA ILE A 94 6.18 -29.34 13.26
C ILE A 94 4.81 -29.24 12.59
N GLU A 95 3.77 -28.89 13.32
CA GLU A 95 2.42 -28.69 12.77
C GLU A 95 2.42 -27.54 11.75
N GLU A 96 3.06 -26.39 12.07
CA GLU A 96 3.19 -25.28 11.10
C GLU A 96 4.01 -25.68 9.87
N GLN A 97 5.05 -26.53 10.02
CA GLN A 97 5.79 -27.07 8.87
C GLN A 97 4.87 -27.92 7.97
N ASN A 98 4.08 -28.80 8.56
CA ASN A 98 3.13 -29.63 7.81
C ASN A 98 2.06 -28.79 7.11
N ASN A 99 1.53 -27.77 7.79
CA ASN A 99 0.59 -26.82 7.20
C ASN A 99 1.23 -26.01 6.04
N TRP A 100 2.51 -25.67 6.18
CA TRP A 100 3.27 -25.03 5.10
C TRP A 100 3.39 -25.93 3.87
N PHE A 101 3.77 -27.21 4.04
CA PHE A 101 3.89 -28.15 2.92
C PHE A 101 2.55 -28.37 2.24
N GLN A 102 1.48 -28.60 3.01
CA GLN A 102 0.13 -28.73 2.46
C GLN A 102 -0.30 -27.47 1.67
N ALA A 103 0.08 -26.29 2.12
CA ALA A 103 -0.20 -25.05 1.41
C ALA A 103 0.65 -24.93 0.13
N ALA A 104 1.93 -25.28 0.18
CA ALA A 104 2.85 -25.21 -0.95
C ALA A 104 2.44 -26.17 -2.10
N ASP A 105 1.72 -27.25 -1.80
CA ASP A 105 1.20 -28.19 -2.79
C ASP A 105 -0.07 -27.71 -3.50
N LYS A 106 -0.72 -26.64 -3.01
CA LYS A 106 -1.92 -26.10 -3.64
C LYS A 106 -1.58 -25.39 -4.94
N PRO A 107 -2.30 -25.64 -6.06
CA PRO A 107 -1.97 -25.07 -7.38
C PRO A 107 -1.87 -23.53 -7.39
N ASN A 108 -2.69 -22.84 -6.60
CA ASN A 108 -2.69 -21.37 -6.52
C ASN A 108 -1.61 -20.80 -5.57
N LEU A 109 -0.96 -21.64 -4.76
CA LEU A 109 0.09 -21.22 -3.83
C LEU A 109 1.47 -21.77 -4.20
N SER A 110 1.55 -22.86 -4.95
CA SER A 110 2.80 -23.49 -5.36
C SER A 110 3.75 -22.56 -6.13
N PRO A 111 3.31 -21.55 -6.90
CA PRO A 111 4.23 -20.58 -7.49
C PRO A 111 4.89 -19.68 -6.44
N PHE A 112 4.22 -19.47 -5.30
CA PHE A 112 4.61 -18.50 -4.29
C PHE A 112 5.30 -19.12 -3.08
N LEU A 113 5.00 -20.37 -2.72
CA LEU A 113 5.55 -21.03 -1.55
C LEU A 113 6.60 -22.07 -1.96
N ALA A 114 7.81 -21.94 -1.43
CA ALA A 114 8.83 -22.95 -1.64
C ALA A 114 8.44 -24.28 -0.99
N SER A 115 8.59 -25.38 -1.72
CA SER A 115 8.34 -26.75 -1.24
C SER A 115 9.40 -27.26 -0.26
N LYS A 116 10.50 -26.55 -0.09
CA LYS A 116 11.57 -26.89 0.86
C LYS A 116 11.71 -25.79 1.89
N LEU A 117 11.92 -26.18 3.13
CA LEU A 117 12.21 -25.22 4.22
C LEU A 117 13.64 -24.71 4.09
N VAL A 118 13.84 -23.45 4.52
CA VAL A 118 15.16 -22.84 4.63
C VAL A 118 15.67 -23.05 6.06
N THR A 119 16.83 -23.70 6.17
CA THR A 119 17.51 -23.87 7.47
C THR A 119 17.96 -22.52 8.02
N ASN A 120 17.83 -22.34 9.32
CA ASN A 120 18.31 -21.11 9.96
C ASN A 120 19.84 -21.02 9.86
N SER A 121 20.33 -19.92 9.30
CA SER A 121 21.74 -19.54 9.20
C SER A 121 22.05 -18.22 9.89
N TYR A 122 21.08 -17.63 10.58
CA TYR A 122 21.24 -16.37 11.29
C TYR A 122 21.53 -16.61 12.76
N ASP A 123 22.75 -16.29 13.21
CA ASP A 123 23.23 -16.55 14.58
C ASP A 123 22.37 -15.86 15.65
N ASN A 124 21.85 -14.68 15.33
CA ASN A 124 21.08 -13.85 16.25
C ASN A 124 19.56 -13.97 16.09
N ILE A 125 19.07 -15.03 15.43
CA ILE A 125 17.64 -15.36 15.35
C ILE A 125 17.42 -16.82 15.71
N ALA A 126 16.69 -17.08 16.80
CA ALA A 126 16.30 -18.43 17.15
C ALA A 126 15.14 -18.92 16.25
N SER A 127 15.43 -19.91 15.40
CA SER A 127 14.40 -20.54 14.53
C SER A 127 14.58 -22.06 14.45
N PRO A 128 14.25 -22.80 15.52
CA PRO A 128 14.48 -24.25 15.58
C PRO A 128 13.62 -25.04 14.57
N PHE A 129 12.52 -24.46 14.10
CA PHE A 129 11.62 -25.07 13.11
C PHE A 129 11.82 -24.53 11.70
N HIS A 130 12.96 -23.86 11.43
CA HIS A 130 13.31 -23.33 10.10
C HIS A 130 12.33 -22.27 9.57
N TYR A 131 12.45 -21.97 8.28
CA TYR A 131 11.64 -20.97 7.61
C TYR A 131 10.94 -21.54 6.38
N GLY A 132 9.70 -21.12 6.16
CA GLY A 132 9.07 -21.21 4.85
C GLY A 132 9.44 -20.00 4.00
N LYS A 133 10.00 -20.23 2.80
CA LYS A 133 10.36 -19.16 1.86
C LYS A 133 9.20 -18.81 0.96
N VAL A 134 8.88 -17.52 0.89
CA VAL A 134 7.92 -16.97 -0.08
C VAL A 134 8.70 -16.37 -1.25
N ASN A 135 8.34 -16.80 -2.46
CA ASN A 135 8.89 -16.32 -3.72
C ASN A 135 8.12 -15.10 -4.23
N HIS A 136 8.69 -14.36 -5.18
CA HIS A 136 8.08 -13.18 -5.78
C HIS A 136 7.68 -12.13 -4.74
N THR A 137 8.59 -11.87 -3.82
CA THR A 137 8.43 -10.89 -2.73
C THR A 137 9.52 -9.84 -2.79
N GLY A 138 9.24 -8.71 -2.18
CA GLY A 138 10.17 -7.61 -2.08
C GLY A 138 9.56 -6.42 -1.36
N TYR A 139 10.15 -5.26 -1.57
CA TYR A 139 9.60 -4.01 -1.06
C TYR A 139 9.85 -2.84 -1.99
N LEU A 140 8.91 -1.90 -2.00
CA LEU A 140 9.14 -0.58 -2.58
C LEU A 140 9.66 0.38 -1.50
N ASN A 141 10.70 1.12 -1.80
CA ASN A 141 11.01 2.33 -1.06
C ASN A 141 10.05 3.44 -1.50
N ILE A 142 8.88 3.46 -0.86
CA ILE A 142 7.77 4.34 -1.26
C ILE A 142 8.14 5.83 -1.07
N SER A 143 9.03 6.15 -0.13
CA SER A 143 9.48 7.53 0.04
C SER A 143 10.27 8.03 -1.18
N ILE A 144 11.17 7.21 -1.73
CA ILE A 144 11.89 7.51 -2.97
C ILE A 144 10.91 7.64 -4.14
N LEU A 145 9.96 6.71 -4.27
CA LEU A 145 8.95 6.77 -5.33
C LEU A 145 8.15 8.08 -5.26
N ILE A 146 7.59 8.44 -4.09
CA ILE A 146 6.78 9.64 -3.93
C ILE A 146 7.62 10.90 -4.21
N GLU A 147 8.84 10.98 -3.71
CA GLU A 147 9.72 12.12 -3.93
C GLU A 147 10.06 12.30 -5.41
N ALA A 148 10.53 11.24 -6.05
CA ALA A 148 10.91 11.27 -7.46
C ALA A 148 9.70 11.60 -8.35
N TYR A 149 8.55 10.99 -8.08
CA TYR A 149 7.33 11.22 -8.85
C TYR A 149 6.77 12.64 -8.65
N THR A 150 6.79 13.16 -7.41
CA THR A 150 6.42 14.55 -7.12
C THR A 150 7.30 15.53 -7.90
N ASN A 151 8.62 15.29 -7.92
CA ASN A 151 9.54 16.12 -8.68
C ASN A 151 9.24 16.05 -10.19
N TYR A 152 8.95 14.89 -10.71
CA TYR A 152 8.53 14.71 -12.10
C TYR A 152 7.26 15.50 -12.43
N LEU A 153 6.21 15.40 -11.60
CA LEU A 153 4.98 16.18 -11.79
C LEU A 153 5.21 17.69 -11.77
N LYS A 154 6.14 18.15 -10.93
CA LYS A 154 6.55 19.58 -10.91
C LYS A 154 7.24 20.00 -12.22
N THR A 155 8.05 19.12 -12.84
CA THR A 155 8.67 19.44 -14.15
C THR A 155 7.63 19.53 -15.28
N LEU A 156 6.46 18.92 -15.08
CA LEU A 156 5.33 19.00 -16.02
C LEU A 156 4.36 20.15 -15.69
N ASP A 157 4.66 20.99 -14.70
CA ASP A 157 3.77 22.06 -14.19
C ASP A 157 2.36 21.58 -13.83
N CYS A 158 2.23 20.32 -13.37
CA CYS A 158 0.95 19.69 -13.04
C CYS A 158 0.83 19.22 -11.58
N PHE A 159 1.53 19.90 -10.64
CA PHE A 159 1.50 19.59 -9.21
C PHE A 159 1.35 20.83 -8.35
N CYS A 160 0.44 20.77 -7.37
CA CYS A 160 0.27 21.78 -6.35
C CYS A 160 0.39 21.17 -4.95
N SER A 161 1.34 21.71 -4.16
CA SER A 161 1.47 21.35 -2.74
C SER A 161 0.54 22.21 -1.90
N ALA A 162 -0.75 21.85 -1.88
CA ALA A 162 -1.80 22.57 -1.16
C ALA A 162 -2.91 21.63 -0.73
N GLU A 163 -3.66 22.04 0.28
CA GLU A 163 -4.92 21.42 0.66
C GLU A 163 -5.97 21.62 -0.44
N PHE A 164 -6.73 20.56 -0.71
CA PHE A 164 -7.82 20.61 -1.67
C PHE A 164 -9.10 21.11 -0.96
N GLU A 165 -9.66 22.19 -1.44
CA GLU A 165 -10.84 22.85 -0.87
C GLU A 165 -12.11 22.36 -1.58
N TYR A 166 -12.85 21.45 -1.00
CA TYR A 166 -14.02 20.81 -1.63
C TYR A 166 -15.15 21.81 -1.97
N ASP A 167 -15.28 22.88 -1.22
CA ASP A 167 -16.27 23.95 -1.44
C ASP A 167 -15.97 24.83 -2.66
N LYS A 168 -14.81 24.69 -3.26
CA LYS A 168 -14.40 25.37 -4.49
C LYS A 168 -14.70 24.56 -5.76
N ILE A 169 -15.34 23.39 -5.64
CA ILE A 169 -15.80 22.62 -6.79
C ILE A 169 -17.08 23.25 -7.33
N GLU A 170 -17.07 23.60 -8.60
CA GLU A 170 -18.26 24.01 -9.36
C GLU A 170 -18.55 22.96 -10.43
N PHE A 171 -19.78 22.43 -10.43
CA PHE A 171 -20.22 21.48 -11.44
C PHE A 171 -20.65 22.22 -12.71
N LEU A 172 -20.19 21.78 -13.86
CA LEU A 172 -20.50 22.30 -15.18
C LEU A 172 -21.20 21.21 -16.01
N ASP A 173 -21.83 21.59 -17.11
CA ASP A 173 -22.51 20.63 -18.01
C ASP A 173 -21.51 19.64 -18.64
N ASP A 174 -20.26 20.06 -18.89
CA ASP A 174 -19.21 19.29 -19.55
C ASP A 174 -18.06 18.85 -18.65
N GLY A 175 -18.20 19.01 -17.32
CA GLY A 175 -17.13 18.67 -16.38
C GLY A 175 -17.25 19.39 -15.04
N ILE A 176 -16.12 19.83 -14.52
CA ILE A 176 -16.04 20.60 -13.27
C ILE A 176 -15.07 21.78 -13.43
N ARG A 177 -15.24 22.78 -12.58
CA ARG A 177 -14.27 23.84 -12.36
C ARG A 177 -13.82 23.80 -10.90
N TYR A 178 -12.53 23.81 -10.69
CA TYR A 178 -11.89 23.98 -9.40
C TYR A 178 -10.95 25.17 -9.48
N LYS A 179 -11.32 26.27 -8.85
CA LYS A 179 -10.61 27.56 -8.99
C LYS A 179 -10.45 27.91 -10.48
N GLU A 180 -9.21 28.09 -10.96
CA GLU A 180 -8.92 28.43 -12.36
C GLU A 180 -8.82 27.19 -13.27
N ILE A 181 -8.88 25.98 -12.72
CA ILE A 181 -8.71 24.72 -13.48
C ILE A 181 -10.06 24.17 -13.88
N LYS A 182 -10.26 23.92 -15.18
CA LYS A 182 -11.38 23.12 -15.70
C LYS A 182 -10.92 21.72 -15.99
N ALA A 183 -11.64 20.72 -15.48
CA ALA A 183 -11.35 19.31 -15.69
C ALA A 183 -12.63 18.51 -16.01
N LYS A 184 -12.47 17.35 -16.64
CA LYS A 184 -13.58 16.43 -16.87
C LYS A 184 -13.94 15.68 -15.59
N HIS A 185 -12.91 15.24 -14.83
CA HIS A 185 -13.07 14.35 -13.70
C HIS A 185 -12.17 14.74 -12.53
N ILE A 186 -12.59 14.36 -11.31
CA ILE A 186 -11.75 14.39 -10.10
C ILE A 186 -11.60 12.97 -9.57
N ILE A 187 -10.36 12.57 -9.25
CA ILE A 187 -10.03 11.30 -8.60
C ILE A 187 -9.59 11.59 -7.15
N PHE A 188 -10.36 11.15 -6.18
CA PHE A 188 -10.04 11.26 -4.77
C PHE A 188 -9.24 10.03 -4.31
N ALA A 189 -7.92 10.21 -4.10
CA ALA A 189 -6.95 9.19 -3.68
C ALA A 189 -6.33 9.53 -2.31
N GLU A 190 -7.13 10.02 -1.38
CA GLU A 190 -6.76 10.75 -0.17
C GLU A 190 -6.37 9.87 1.01
N GLY A 191 -6.39 8.55 0.83
CA GLY A 191 -6.13 7.63 1.94
C GLY A 191 -7.11 7.84 3.10
N PHE A 192 -6.60 7.93 4.35
CA PHE A 192 -7.46 8.14 5.51
C PHE A 192 -8.10 9.55 5.53
N GLY A 193 -7.57 10.50 4.78
CA GLY A 193 -8.14 11.85 4.60
C GLY A 193 -9.55 11.86 4.00
N LEU A 194 -10.01 10.74 3.40
CA LEU A 194 -11.36 10.60 2.86
C LEU A 194 -12.49 10.96 3.86
N HIS A 195 -12.24 10.83 5.15
CA HIS A 195 -13.22 11.23 6.18
C HIS A 195 -13.57 12.72 6.17
N ALA A 196 -12.69 13.57 5.64
CA ALA A 196 -12.95 14.99 5.48
C ALA A 196 -13.65 15.32 4.14
N ASN A 197 -13.73 14.38 3.21
CA ASN A 197 -14.30 14.57 1.89
C ASN A 197 -15.83 14.52 1.96
N PRO A 198 -16.57 15.62 1.69
CA PRO A 198 -18.02 15.66 1.84
C PRO A 198 -18.79 14.76 0.85
N PHE A 199 -18.14 14.31 -0.22
CA PHE A 199 -18.77 13.45 -1.24
C PHE A 199 -18.64 11.95 -0.93
N PHE A 200 -17.62 11.55 -0.15
CA PHE A 200 -17.29 10.14 0.06
C PHE A 200 -17.05 9.76 1.53
N ASN A 201 -17.34 10.65 2.50
CA ASN A 201 -17.13 10.40 3.92
C ASN A 201 -18.11 9.37 4.52
N ASP A 202 -19.17 9.01 3.80
CA ASP A 202 -20.14 7.98 4.14
C ASP A 202 -19.65 6.56 3.78
N LEU A 203 -18.58 6.44 3.00
CA LEU A 203 -17.99 5.14 2.67
C LEU A 203 -17.36 4.48 3.91
N PRO A 204 -17.41 3.14 4.04
CA PRO A 204 -17.02 2.40 5.24
C PRO A 204 -15.50 2.27 5.42
N LEU A 205 -14.78 3.38 5.31
CA LEU A 205 -13.35 3.47 5.59
C LEU A 205 -13.15 3.57 7.12
N ASP A 206 -12.53 2.57 7.73
CA ASP A 206 -12.35 2.54 9.19
C ASP A 206 -10.99 3.12 9.63
N GLY A 207 -9.96 2.80 8.90
CA GLY A 207 -8.58 3.13 9.26
C GLY A 207 -7.99 2.19 10.34
N THR A 208 -6.70 1.92 10.21
CA THR A 208 -5.94 1.13 11.22
C THR A 208 -4.57 1.74 11.37
N LYS A 209 -4.28 2.28 12.56
CA LYS A 209 -2.96 2.81 12.85
C LYS A 209 -1.92 1.68 12.89
N GLY A 210 -0.76 1.96 12.33
CA GLY A 210 0.39 1.08 12.41
C GLY A 210 1.65 1.86 12.71
N GLU A 211 2.43 1.34 13.64
CA GLU A 211 3.70 1.92 14.03
C GLU A 211 4.85 1.03 13.59
N LEU A 212 5.97 1.64 13.24
CA LEU A 212 7.20 0.98 12.80
C LEU A 212 8.41 1.61 13.45
N LEU A 213 9.43 0.79 13.73
CA LEU A 213 10.75 1.25 14.16
C LEU A 213 11.74 1.14 13.00
N ILE A 214 12.70 2.05 12.98
CA ILE A 214 13.98 1.85 12.30
C ILE A 214 15.00 1.54 13.39
N ILE A 215 15.66 0.40 13.26
CA ILE A 215 16.74 0.00 14.17
C ILE A 215 18.06 -0.13 13.41
N LYS A 216 19.16 0.09 14.11
CA LYS A 216 20.51 -0.23 13.66
C LYS A 216 21.02 -1.41 14.46
N ALA A 217 21.39 -2.51 13.80
CA ALA A 217 21.80 -3.77 14.42
C ALA A 217 22.93 -4.44 13.61
N PRO A 218 24.21 -4.04 13.79
CA PRO A 218 25.33 -4.50 12.96
C PRO A 218 25.55 -6.01 12.96
N ASN A 219 25.16 -6.68 14.06
CA ASN A 219 25.33 -8.12 14.22
C ASN A 219 24.17 -8.97 13.68
N LEU A 220 23.08 -8.35 13.20
CA LEU A 220 21.89 -9.09 12.74
C LEU A 220 22.07 -9.70 11.34
N LYS A 221 22.74 -9.01 10.42
CA LYS A 221 23.21 -9.45 9.09
C LYS A 221 22.18 -10.22 8.26
N LEU A 222 20.97 -9.68 8.13
CA LEU A 222 19.93 -10.28 7.32
C LEU A 222 20.06 -9.93 5.83
N ASP A 223 19.88 -10.94 4.98
CA ASP A 223 19.74 -10.84 3.54
C ASP A 223 18.32 -11.16 3.03
N ALA A 224 17.40 -11.41 3.96
CA ALA A 224 16.00 -11.70 3.71
C ALA A 224 15.11 -10.94 4.70
N VAL A 225 13.84 -10.78 4.36
CA VAL A 225 12.84 -10.31 5.32
C VAL A 225 12.46 -11.46 6.25
N ILE A 226 12.66 -11.28 7.54
CA ILE A 226 12.16 -12.26 8.53
C ILE A 226 10.73 -11.87 8.93
N LYS A 227 9.79 -12.79 8.70
CA LYS A 227 8.38 -12.60 9.07
C LYS A 227 7.97 -13.54 10.21
N SER A 228 7.58 -12.92 11.33
CA SER A 228 7.10 -13.54 12.55
C SER A 228 5.87 -12.80 13.06
N SER A 229 5.76 -12.55 14.38
CA SER A 229 4.80 -11.60 14.98
C SER A 229 4.97 -10.18 14.44
N VAL A 230 6.22 -9.78 14.16
CA VAL A 230 6.60 -8.60 13.37
C VAL A 230 7.31 -9.03 12.09
N PHE A 231 7.61 -8.09 11.20
CA PHE A 231 8.60 -8.28 10.16
C PHE A 231 9.88 -7.51 10.52
N ILE A 232 11.02 -8.04 10.09
CA ILE A 232 12.30 -7.34 10.08
C ILE A 232 12.76 -7.26 8.63
N LEU A 233 12.78 -6.06 8.06
CA LEU A 233 13.16 -5.78 6.68
C LEU A 233 14.53 -5.09 6.65
N PRO A 234 15.57 -5.69 6.08
CA PRO A 234 16.84 -5.02 5.87
C PRO A 234 16.68 -3.90 4.82
N ILE A 235 17.17 -2.70 5.14
CA ILE A 235 17.13 -1.53 4.26
C ILE A 235 18.54 -0.96 3.98
N GLY A 236 19.57 -1.76 4.23
CA GLY A 236 20.97 -1.42 4.00
C GLY A 236 21.69 -0.80 5.20
N LYS A 237 23.03 -0.82 5.18
CA LYS A 237 23.91 -0.23 6.20
C LYS A 237 23.59 -0.68 7.65
N ASP A 238 23.34 -1.99 7.84
CA ASP A 238 22.95 -2.59 9.12
C ASP A 238 21.68 -1.98 9.75
N THR A 239 20.84 -1.41 8.92
CA THR A 239 19.60 -0.75 9.32
C THR A 239 18.39 -1.59 8.88
N TYR A 240 17.40 -1.68 9.76
CA TYR A 240 16.23 -2.53 9.53
C TYR A 240 14.93 -1.79 9.88
N LYS A 241 13.89 -1.98 9.04
CA LYS A 241 12.52 -1.63 9.43
C LYS A 241 11.89 -2.78 10.20
N VAL A 242 11.33 -2.48 11.37
CA VAL A 242 10.61 -3.45 12.22
C VAL A 242 9.16 -3.02 12.34
N GLY A 243 8.22 -3.91 12.06
CA GLY A 243 6.79 -3.58 12.11
C GLY A 243 5.86 -4.79 12.00
N ALA A 244 4.62 -4.56 12.21
CA ALA A 244 3.99 -3.31 12.59
C ALA A 244 2.95 -3.57 13.68
N THR A 245 2.61 -2.54 14.43
CA THR A 245 1.44 -2.60 15.30
C THR A 245 0.14 -2.52 14.52
N TYR A 246 -0.97 -2.84 15.17
CA TYR A 246 -2.33 -2.73 14.64
C TYR A 246 -3.26 -2.16 15.72
N ASP A 247 -3.53 -0.87 15.65
CA ASP A 247 -4.48 -0.20 16.53
C ASP A 247 -5.69 0.29 15.73
N TRP A 248 -6.88 -0.12 16.18
CA TRP A 248 -8.15 0.23 15.58
C TRP A 248 -8.83 1.43 16.24
N SER A 249 -8.33 1.87 17.40
CA SER A 249 -8.90 2.97 18.18
C SER A 249 -8.24 4.30 17.88
N ASP A 250 -6.92 4.33 17.85
CA ASP A 250 -6.14 5.54 17.56
C ASP A 250 -6.08 5.83 16.05
N LYS A 251 -6.54 7.01 15.66
CA LYS A 251 -6.56 7.47 14.27
C LYS A 251 -5.56 8.61 14.03
N THR A 252 -4.59 8.79 14.91
CA THR A 252 -3.53 9.80 14.75
C THR A 252 -2.31 9.24 14.02
N ASN A 253 -1.55 10.11 13.39
CA ASN A 253 -0.26 9.77 12.77
C ASN A 253 0.92 9.93 13.75
N SER A 254 0.68 10.12 15.04
CA SER A 254 1.72 10.31 16.07
C SER A 254 2.14 8.97 16.66
N PRO A 255 3.43 8.65 16.72
CA PRO A 255 3.94 7.47 17.42
C PRO A 255 3.60 7.49 18.92
N THR A 256 3.40 6.32 19.52
CA THR A 256 3.05 6.19 20.95
C THR A 256 4.08 5.38 21.73
N ALA A 257 4.21 5.64 23.03
CA ALA A 257 5.06 4.85 23.91
C ALA A 257 4.60 3.38 23.97
N ALA A 258 3.29 3.13 23.96
CA ALA A 258 2.72 1.79 23.97
C ALA A 258 3.05 1.02 22.67
N GLY A 259 2.90 1.65 21.49
CA GLY A 259 3.26 1.04 20.21
C GLY A 259 4.75 0.76 20.10
N LYS A 260 5.60 1.66 20.62
CA LYS A 260 7.05 1.41 20.73
C LYS A 260 7.34 0.19 21.58
N GLN A 261 6.74 0.10 22.78
CA GLN A 261 6.96 -1.01 23.69
C GLN A 261 6.51 -2.34 23.09
N GLU A 262 5.33 -2.38 22.46
CA GLU A 262 4.83 -3.58 21.75
C GLU A 262 5.84 -4.08 20.70
N LEU A 263 6.44 -3.18 19.93
CA LEU A 263 7.42 -3.56 18.89
C LEU A 263 8.74 -4.03 19.53
N VAL A 264 9.19 -3.40 20.60
CA VAL A 264 10.39 -3.79 21.35
C VAL A 264 10.22 -5.18 21.96
N ASP A 265 9.09 -5.45 22.61
CA ASP A 265 8.80 -6.76 23.21
C ASP A 265 8.78 -7.87 22.15
N LYS A 266 8.10 -7.65 21.04
CA LYS A 266 8.06 -8.61 19.92
C LYS A 266 9.42 -8.80 19.26
N LEU A 267 10.25 -7.77 19.21
CA LEU A 267 11.61 -7.85 18.68
C LEU A 267 12.53 -8.65 19.61
N ALA A 268 12.42 -8.46 20.93
CA ALA A 268 13.17 -9.20 21.95
C ALA A 268 12.89 -10.72 21.91
N GLU A 269 11.68 -11.13 21.51
CA GLU A 269 11.34 -12.54 21.29
C GLU A 269 12.01 -13.14 20.02
N LEU A 270 12.52 -12.29 19.14
CA LEU A 270 12.95 -12.70 17.81
C LEU A 270 14.45 -12.63 17.60
N ILE A 271 15.12 -11.61 18.14
CA ILE A 271 16.55 -11.39 17.98
C ILE A 271 17.27 -11.38 19.34
N SER A 272 18.53 -11.83 19.35
CA SER A 272 19.38 -11.90 20.54
C SER A 272 20.55 -10.91 20.55
N CYS A 273 20.76 -10.16 19.46
CA CYS A 273 21.81 -9.15 19.38
C CYS A 273 21.34 -7.77 19.84
N ASP A 274 22.29 -6.94 20.24
CA ASP A 274 22.04 -5.54 20.55
C ASP A 274 21.62 -4.74 19.33
N TYR A 275 20.81 -3.71 19.55
CA TYR A 275 20.37 -2.77 18.54
C TYR A 275 20.09 -1.38 19.13
N GLU A 276 20.12 -0.38 18.28
CA GLU A 276 19.74 0.99 18.57
C GLU A 276 18.46 1.34 17.82
N ILE A 277 17.49 1.97 18.50
CA ILE A 277 16.30 2.51 17.84
C ILE A 277 16.65 3.89 17.29
N VAL A 278 16.69 3.99 15.95
CA VAL A 278 17.05 5.23 15.25
C VAL A 278 15.84 6.12 15.02
N GLN A 279 14.67 5.54 14.65
CA GLN A 279 13.47 6.29 14.36
C GLN A 279 12.22 5.49 14.73
N HIS A 280 11.12 6.21 14.97
CA HIS A 280 9.81 5.65 15.26
C HIS A 280 8.75 6.40 14.47
N PHE A 281 7.93 5.70 13.69
CA PHE A 281 6.93 6.25 12.81
C PHE A 281 5.55 5.66 13.10
N ALA A 282 4.51 6.44 12.76
CA ALA A 282 3.13 5.99 12.79
C ALA A 282 2.38 6.50 11.55
N GLY A 283 1.39 5.74 11.13
CA GLY A 283 0.49 6.17 10.06
C GLY A 283 -0.80 5.37 10.06
N VAL A 284 -1.90 6.01 9.65
CA VAL A 284 -3.22 5.39 9.59
C VAL A 284 -3.44 4.80 8.20
N ARG A 285 -3.49 3.47 8.12
CA ARG A 285 -3.78 2.75 6.88
C ARG A 285 -5.25 2.96 6.51
N PRO A 286 -5.57 3.28 5.26
CA PRO A 286 -6.96 3.37 4.79
C PRO A 286 -7.56 1.97 4.67
N THR A 287 -8.01 1.42 5.79
CA THR A 287 -8.52 0.04 5.89
C THR A 287 -10.04 0.05 5.83
N VAL A 288 -10.62 -0.83 5.04
CA VAL A 288 -12.07 -1.05 4.97
C VAL A 288 -12.42 -2.26 5.82
N LYS A 289 -13.58 -2.23 6.48
CA LYS A 289 -14.00 -3.27 7.43
C LYS A 289 -14.09 -4.66 6.78
N ASP A 290 -14.57 -4.72 5.54
CA ASP A 290 -14.66 -5.95 4.73
C ASP A 290 -13.33 -6.30 4.02
N ARG A 291 -12.29 -5.45 4.17
CA ARG A 291 -10.97 -5.57 3.54
C ARG A 291 -11.00 -5.55 2.01
N ARG A 292 -12.05 -5.01 1.41
CA ARG A 292 -12.16 -4.76 -0.02
C ARG A 292 -11.93 -3.28 -0.30
N PRO A 293 -11.17 -2.94 -1.36
CA PRO A 293 -10.96 -1.54 -1.74
C PRO A 293 -12.25 -0.79 -2.05
N LEU A 294 -12.16 0.53 -2.07
CA LEU A 294 -13.25 1.44 -2.43
C LEU A 294 -12.88 2.13 -3.74
N VAL A 295 -13.47 1.67 -4.82
CA VAL A 295 -13.20 2.15 -6.19
C VAL A 295 -14.51 2.45 -6.89
N GLY A 296 -14.61 3.58 -7.58
CA GLY A 296 -15.81 3.85 -8.40
C GLY A 296 -16.18 5.31 -8.53
N THR A 297 -17.30 5.52 -9.20
CA THR A 297 -17.89 6.82 -9.48
C THR A 297 -18.97 7.13 -8.44
N HIS A 298 -19.07 8.40 -8.04
CA HIS A 298 -20.10 8.87 -7.13
C HIS A 298 -21.50 8.65 -7.73
N PRO A 299 -22.50 8.18 -6.94
CA PRO A 299 -23.83 7.84 -7.48
C PRO A 299 -24.60 9.01 -8.09
N GLU A 300 -24.32 10.24 -7.65
CA GLU A 300 -25.01 11.46 -8.10
C GLU A 300 -24.13 12.37 -8.96
N TYR A 301 -22.81 12.31 -8.83
CA TYR A 301 -21.85 13.17 -9.55
C TYR A 301 -20.93 12.33 -10.42
N ALA A 302 -21.27 12.19 -11.69
CA ALA A 302 -20.54 11.36 -12.65
C ALA A 302 -19.07 11.79 -12.86
N GLN A 303 -18.72 13.01 -12.49
CA GLN A 303 -17.38 13.57 -12.60
C GLN A 303 -16.48 13.23 -11.40
N LEU A 304 -17.05 12.74 -10.30
CA LEU A 304 -16.32 12.45 -9.05
C LEU A 304 -16.07 10.95 -8.91
N HIS A 305 -14.82 10.59 -8.65
CA HIS A 305 -14.40 9.20 -8.50
C HIS A 305 -13.53 9.01 -7.26
N VAL A 306 -13.57 7.82 -6.68
CA VAL A 306 -12.75 7.45 -5.53
C VAL A 306 -11.86 6.26 -5.85
N LEU A 307 -10.61 6.32 -5.39
CA LEU A 307 -9.62 5.25 -5.42
C LEU A 307 -8.97 5.13 -4.04
N ASN A 308 -9.52 4.28 -3.19
CA ASN A 308 -9.14 4.24 -1.78
C ASN A 308 -9.27 2.82 -1.18
N GLY A 309 -9.05 2.71 0.13
CA GLY A 309 -9.22 1.44 0.84
C GLY A 309 -8.13 0.40 0.59
N LEU A 310 -6.92 0.82 0.20
CA LEU A 310 -5.80 -0.09 -0.14
C LEU A 310 -5.25 -0.85 1.09
N GLY A 311 -5.55 -0.40 2.29
CA GLY A 311 -5.18 -1.07 3.55
C GLY A 311 -3.67 -1.30 3.66
N THR A 312 -3.28 -2.55 3.92
CA THR A 312 -1.88 -2.97 4.08
C THR A 312 -1.21 -3.45 2.79
N ARG A 313 -1.90 -3.38 1.65
CA ARG A 313 -1.46 -4.00 0.37
C ARG A 313 -1.38 -3.00 -0.78
N GLY A 314 -1.23 -1.73 -0.47
CA GLY A 314 -1.22 -0.64 -1.44
C GLY A 314 -0.22 -0.82 -2.58
N VAL A 315 0.91 -1.47 -2.34
CA VAL A 315 1.93 -1.74 -3.36
C VAL A 315 1.37 -2.60 -4.50
N MET A 316 0.65 -3.67 -4.19
CA MET A 316 0.08 -4.56 -5.20
C MET A 316 -1.27 -4.04 -5.73
N LEU A 317 -2.09 -3.48 -4.83
CA LEU A 317 -3.45 -3.02 -5.17
C LEU A 317 -3.47 -1.70 -5.93
N GLY A 318 -2.58 -0.76 -5.61
CA GLY A 318 -2.61 0.60 -6.17
C GLY A 318 -2.66 0.62 -7.69
N PRO A 319 -1.66 0.09 -8.40
CA PRO A 319 -1.66 0.07 -9.85
C PRO A 319 -2.82 -0.72 -10.46
N TYR A 320 -3.10 -1.91 -9.92
CA TYR A 320 -4.17 -2.76 -10.42
C TYR A 320 -5.54 -2.07 -10.37
N LEU A 321 -5.87 -1.46 -9.25
CA LEU A 321 -7.15 -0.76 -9.05
C LEU A 321 -7.20 0.58 -9.80
N ALA A 322 -6.08 1.27 -9.93
CA ALA A 322 -6.01 2.49 -10.72
C ALA A 322 -6.32 2.21 -12.20
N ASN A 323 -5.83 1.09 -12.74
CA ASN A 323 -6.17 0.67 -14.09
C ASN A 323 -7.65 0.30 -14.24
N GLN A 324 -8.20 -0.42 -13.25
CA GLN A 324 -9.63 -0.75 -13.25
C GLN A 324 -10.51 0.51 -13.26
N LEU A 325 -10.15 1.51 -12.43
CA LEU A 325 -10.88 2.77 -12.40
C LEU A 325 -10.71 3.55 -13.71
N PHE A 326 -9.50 3.59 -14.27
CA PHE A 326 -9.24 4.26 -15.54
C PHE A 326 -10.09 3.66 -16.67
N GLN A 327 -10.10 2.33 -16.81
CA GLN A 327 -10.92 1.63 -17.81
C GLN A 327 -12.42 1.82 -17.55
N HIS A 328 -12.84 1.92 -16.29
CA HIS A 328 -14.22 2.21 -15.94
C HIS A 328 -14.66 3.59 -16.44
N ILE A 329 -13.81 4.61 -16.27
CA ILE A 329 -14.10 5.99 -16.67
C ILE A 329 -14.03 6.15 -18.20
N GLU A 330 -12.97 5.64 -18.82
CA GLU A 330 -12.71 5.92 -20.24
C GLU A 330 -13.43 4.96 -21.19
N ASP A 331 -13.52 3.68 -20.82
CA ASP A 331 -14.01 2.61 -21.67
C ASP A 331 -15.38 2.08 -21.22
N ASN A 332 -15.95 2.63 -20.13
CA ASN A 332 -17.19 2.15 -19.51
C ASN A 332 -17.15 0.66 -19.10
N ILE A 333 -15.96 0.12 -18.80
CA ILE A 333 -15.81 -1.24 -18.32
C ILE A 333 -16.35 -1.31 -16.87
N PRO A 334 -17.32 -2.21 -16.58
CA PRO A 334 -17.86 -2.34 -15.23
C PRO A 334 -16.78 -2.76 -14.23
N LEU A 335 -16.78 -2.11 -13.07
CA LEU A 335 -15.93 -2.52 -11.95
C LEU A 335 -16.39 -3.86 -11.39
N GLU A 336 -15.45 -4.60 -10.83
CA GLU A 336 -15.77 -5.82 -10.09
C GLU A 336 -16.64 -5.50 -8.88
N LYS A 337 -17.69 -6.29 -8.65
CA LYS A 337 -18.66 -6.05 -7.57
C LYS A 337 -18.04 -5.94 -6.18
N GLU A 338 -16.88 -6.59 -5.97
CA GLU A 338 -16.19 -6.60 -4.68
C GLU A 338 -15.49 -5.30 -4.35
N ILE A 339 -15.09 -4.50 -5.35
CA ILE A 339 -14.39 -3.23 -5.18
C ILE A 339 -15.25 -2.01 -5.47
N ASP A 340 -16.31 -2.17 -6.26
CA ASP A 340 -17.23 -1.09 -6.65
C ASP A 340 -17.92 -0.50 -5.41
N ILE A 341 -17.79 0.82 -5.20
CA ILE A 341 -18.43 1.54 -4.09
C ILE A 341 -19.96 1.44 -4.12
N MET A 342 -20.57 1.13 -5.26
CA MET A 342 -22.01 0.92 -5.36
C MET A 342 -22.53 -0.20 -4.46
N ARG A 343 -21.66 -1.14 -4.01
CA ARG A 343 -21.99 -2.14 -2.99
C ARG A 343 -22.32 -1.53 -1.63
N CYS A 344 -21.75 -0.35 -1.32
CA CYS A 344 -21.96 0.34 -0.06
C CYS A 344 -23.31 1.09 -0.04
N TYR A 345 -23.70 1.68 -1.15
CA TYR A 345 -24.97 2.43 -1.28
C TYR A 345 -26.21 1.52 -1.39
N LYS A 346 -26.07 0.31 -1.95
CA LYS A 346 -27.19 -0.66 -2.05
C LYS A 346 -27.65 -1.20 -0.69
N LYS A 347 -26.78 -1.24 0.33
CA LYS A 347 -27.13 -1.73 1.68
C LYS A 347 -27.97 -0.75 2.49
N ASN A 348 -27.97 0.53 2.15
CA ASN A 348 -28.71 1.57 2.87
C ASN A 348 -30.14 1.80 2.34
N ARG A 349 -30.58 1.03 1.34
CA ARG A 349 -31.92 1.15 0.73
C ARG A 349 -32.90 0.01 1.12
N ASN A 350 -32.52 -0.87 2.08
CA ASN A 350 -33.39 -1.95 2.62
C ASN A 350 -33.71 -1.70 4.09
#